data_0f143ad02430c9ee491df2f517a2e5f5
#
_entry.id   0f143ad02430c9ee491df2f517a2e5f5
#
_cell.length_a   1.000
_cell.length_b   1.000
_cell.length_c   1.000
_cell.angle_alpha   90.00
_cell.angle_beta   90.00
_cell.angle_gamma   90.00
#
_symmetry.space_group_name_H-M   'P 1'
#
loop_
_entity.id
_entity.type
_entity.pdbx_description
1 polymer ?
#
loop_
_entity_poly.entity_id
_entity_poly.type
_entity_poly.pdbx_seq_one_letter_code
_entity_poly.pdbx_strand_id
1 'polypeptide(L)'
;MKYLLAVLMVLFSFNAWAAPFVTSDPYPTTVTQPDGFMVSLDGAAAVASPAQAVTGGVRLHHDVAGVSTGSHTVRIMAYKNDAVWGRLESDEAVFTFVRPASPGRPAGIGLEP
;
A
#
# COMPACT_ATOMS: atom_id res chain seq x y z
N MET A 1 -27.00 -21.71 9.33
CA MET A 1 -26.70 -20.71 8.30
C MET A 1 -26.48 -19.32 8.88
N LYS A 2 -27.45 -18.76 9.61
CA LYS A 2 -27.33 -17.42 10.20
C LYS A 2 -26.13 -17.30 11.15
N TYR A 3 -25.90 -18.30 11.97
CA TYR A 3 -24.83 -18.28 12.96
C TYR A 3 -23.43 -18.39 12.33
N LEU A 4 -23.34 -19.16 11.25
CA LEU A 4 -22.09 -19.31 10.52
C LEU A 4 -21.69 -17.97 9.87
N LEU A 5 -22.65 -17.24 9.33
CA LEU A 5 -22.40 -15.94 8.72
C LEU A 5 -21.94 -14.92 9.76
N ALA A 6 -22.57 -14.90 10.94
CA ALA A 6 -22.17 -14.00 12.02
C ALA A 6 -20.74 -14.29 12.50
N VAL A 7 -20.36 -15.55 12.64
CA VAL A 7 -19.00 -15.95 13.01
C VAL A 7 -18.01 -15.51 11.94
N LEU A 8 -18.36 -15.65 10.69
CA LEU A 8 -17.49 -15.22 9.59
C LEU A 8 -17.27 -13.70 9.60
N MET A 9 -18.30 -12.93 9.90
CA MET A 9 -18.19 -11.48 10.04
C MET A 9 -17.26 -11.06 11.18
N VAL A 10 -17.32 -11.76 12.30
CA VAL A 10 -16.42 -11.51 13.44
C VAL A 10 -14.97 -11.80 13.06
N LEU A 11 -14.72 -12.89 12.32
CA LEU A 11 -13.38 -13.21 11.84
C LEU A 11 -12.85 -12.14 10.89
N PHE A 12 -13.68 -11.58 10.04
CA PHE A 12 -13.29 -10.47 9.18
C PHE A 12 -12.93 -9.21 9.95
N SER A 13 -13.52 -9.01 11.12
CA SER A 13 -13.17 -7.88 11.97
C SER A 13 -11.71 -7.92 12.44
N PHE A 14 -11.12 -9.09 12.56
CA PHE A 14 -9.70 -9.25 12.90
C PHE A 14 -8.77 -8.91 11.73
N ASN A 15 -9.27 -8.86 10.51
CA ASN A 15 -8.51 -8.42 9.35
C ASN A 15 -8.32 -6.89 9.32
N ALA A 16 -8.80 -6.18 10.33
CA ALA A 16 -8.43 -4.79 10.56
C ALA A 16 -6.92 -4.62 10.81
N TRP A 17 -6.19 -5.70 10.97
CA TRP A 17 -4.74 -5.75 10.97
C TRP A 17 -4.17 -5.79 9.55
N ALA A 18 -4.89 -5.24 8.59
CA ALA A 18 -4.43 -5.20 7.21
C ALA A 18 -3.03 -4.65 7.11
N ALA A 19 -2.20 -5.27 6.29
CA ALA A 19 -0.85 -4.79 6.04
C ALA A 19 -0.91 -3.33 5.57
N PRO A 20 0.07 -2.51 5.93
CA PRO A 20 0.11 -1.14 5.46
C PRO A 20 0.42 -1.10 3.97
N PHE A 21 -0.43 -0.43 3.22
CA PHE A 21 -0.25 -0.22 1.79
C PHE A 21 -0.23 1.27 1.47
N VAL A 22 0.67 1.67 0.58
CA VAL A 22 0.58 2.97 -0.07
C VAL A 22 -0.41 2.82 -1.21
N THR A 23 -1.45 3.65 -1.21
CA THR A 23 -2.52 3.57 -2.19
C THR A 23 -2.74 4.91 -2.87
N SER A 24 -3.37 4.87 -4.02
CA SER A 24 -3.83 6.06 -4.73
C SER A 24 -5.33 6.00 -4.95
N ASP A 25 -5.90 7.13 -5.35
CA ASP A 25 -7.26 7.14 -5.89
C ASP A 25 -7.29 6.30 -7.17
N PRO A 26 -8.43 5.66 -7.47
CA PRO A 26 -8.58 4.97 -8.74
C PRO A 26 -8.46 5.94 -9.93
N TYR A 27 -7.79 5.50 -10.98
CA TYR A 27 -7.82 6.21 -12.26
C TYR A 27 -9.21 6.07 -12.86
N PRO A 28 -9.90 7.19 -13.16
CA PRO A 28 -11.23 7.09 -13.76
C PRO A 28 -11.18 6.34 -15.08
N THR A 29 -12.21 5.59 -15.40
CA THR A 29 -12.27 4.80 -16.64
C THR A 29 -12.29 5.67 -17.89
N THR A 30 -12.49 6.98 -17.74
CA THR A 30 -12.49 7.96 -18.83
C THR A 30 -11.09 8.41 -19.24
N VAL A 31 -10.05 8.04 -18.49
CA VAL A 31 -8.66 8.39 -18.80
C VAL A 31 -7.86 7.13 -19.10
N THR A 32 -6.66 7.31 -19.64
CA THR A 32 -5.73 6.22 -19.90
C THR A 32 -5.40 5.50 -18.60
N GLN A 33 -5.61 4.18 -18.57
CA GLN A 33 -5.33 3.36 -17.40
C GLN A 33 -3.85 2.95 -17.40
N PRO A 34 -3.13 3.11 -16.30
CA PRO A 34 -1.77 2.62 -16.21
C PRO A 34 -1.73 1.08 -16.16
N ASP A 35 -0.67 0.50 -16.69
CA ASP A 35 -0.41 -0.93 -16.55
C ASP A 35 0.16 -1.27 -15.18
N GLY A 36 0.86 -0.32 -14.59
CA GLY A 36 1.44 -0.48 -13.26
C GLY A 36 2.11 0.81 -12.80
N PHE A 37 2.86 0.67 -11.72
CA PHE A 37 3.55 1.78 -11.08
C PHE A 37 5.01 1.42 -10.83
N MET A 38 5.89 2.39 -10.92
CA MET A 38 7.27 2.27 -10.48
C MET A 38 7.38 2.98 -9.14
N VAL A 39 7.83 2.25 -8.13
CA VAL A 39 7.90 2.73 -6.76
C VAL A 39 9.35 2.71 -6.28
N SER A 40 9.85 3.87 -5.88
CA SER A 40 11.18 4.02 -5.28
C SER A 40 11.00 4.39 -3.81
N LEU A 41 11.55 3.58 -2.92
CA LEU A 41 11.51 3.80 -1.49
C LEU A 41 12.86 4.35 -1.03
N ASP A 42 12.83 5.52 -0.39
CA ASP A 42 14.02 6.16 0.20
C ASP A 42 15.20 6.29 -0.76
N GLY A 43 14.93 6.56 -2.02
CA GLY A 43 15.96 6.70 -3.03
C GLY A 43 16.53 5.39 -3.56
N ALA A 44 16.02 4.25 -3.15
CA ALA A 44 16.41 2.95 -3.70
C ALA A 44 15.95 2.81 -5.16
N ALA A 45 16.49 1.81 -5.85
CA ALA A 45 16.07 1.51 -7.22
C ALA A 45 14.56 1.26 -7.28
N ALA A 46 13.91 1.82 -8.29
CA ALA A 46 12.47 1.67 -8.45
C ALA A 46 12.11 0.21 -8.75
N VAL A 47 11.02 -0.25 -8.14
CA VAL A 47 10.46 -1.58 -8.38
C VAL A 47 9.10 -1.44 -9.02
N ALA A 48 8.74 -2.39 -9.87
CA ALA A 48 7.43 -2.43 -10.49
C ALA A 48 6.38 -2.89 -9.47
N SER A 49 5.28 -2.18 -9.41
CA SER A 49 4.12 -2.53 -8.58
C SER A 49 2.91 -2.63 -9.50
N PRO A 50 2.28 -3.81 -9.62
CA PRO A 50 1.15 -3.98 -10.52
C PRO A 50 -0.02 -3.08 -10.13
N ALA A 51 -0.74 -2.56 -11.12
CA ALA A 51 -1.96 -1.81 -10.86
C ALA A 51 -3.03 -2.74 -10.30
N GLN A 52 -3.70 -2.31 -9.24
CA GLN A 52 -4.79 -3.06 -8.65
C GLN A 52 -6.11 -2.66 -9.31
N ALA A 53 -6.82 -3.65 -9.84
CA ALA A 53 -8.16 -3.42 -10.37
C ALA A 53 -9.13 -3.19 -9.22
N VAL A 54 -9.93 -2.14 -9.34
CA VAL A 54 -10.97 -1.79 -8.38
C VAL A 54 -12.21 -1.32 -9.13
N THR A 55 -13.32 -1.19 -8.44
CA THR A 55 -14.50 -0.58 -9.02
C THR A 55 -14.17 0.87 -9.42
N GLY A 56 -14.38 1.19 -10.68
CA GLY A 56 -14.12 2.53 -11.21
C GLY A 56 -12.72 2.73 -11.79
N GLY A 57 -11.91 1.67 -11.92
CA GLY A 57 -10.62 1.77 -12.59
C GLY A 57 -9.52 0.92 -11.97
N VAL A 58 -8.30 1.43 -12.00
CA VAL A 58 -7.15 0.80 -11.35
C VAL A 58 -6.48 1.81 -10.43
N ARG A 59 -5.76 1.31 -9.42
CA ARG A 59 -5.07 2.16 -8.45
C ARG A 59 -3.72 1.58 -8.06
N LEU A 60 -2.90 2.43 -7.46
CA LEU A 60 -1.71 1.98 -6.74
C LEU A 60 -2.14 1.24 -5.47
N HIS A 61 -1.49 0.12 -5.20
CA HIS A 61 -1.67 -0.65 -3.96
C HIS A 61 -0.35 -1.36 -3.69
N HIS A 62 0.55 -0.68 -2.98
CA HIS A 62 1.91 -1.14 -2.77
C HIS A 62 2.17 -1.46 -1.31
N ASP A 63 2.60 -2.68 -1.04
CA ASP A 63 2.88 -3.17 0.32
C ASP A 63 4.17 -2.54 0.85
N VAL A 64 4.07 -1.89 2.00
CA VAL A 64 5.21 -1.30 2.70
C VAL A 64 5.41 -1.90 4.10
N ALA A 65 4.87 -3.09 4.34
CA ALA A 65 4.96 -3.74 5.65
C ALA A 65 6.41 -4.04 6.07
N GLY A 66 7.31 -4.22 5.11
CA GLY A 66 8.71 -4.56 5.36
C GLY A 66 9.63 -3.38 5.67
N VAL A 67 9.13 -2.15 5.72
CA VAL A 67 9.98 -1.00 6.00
C VAL A 67 10.41 -0.96 7.46
N SER A 68 11.56 -0.34 7.71
CA SER A 68 12.07 -0.15 9.08
C SER A 68 11.27 0.93 9.80
N THR A 69 11.44 1.00 11.12
CA THR A 69 10.89 2.09 11.95
C THR A 69 11.46 3.43 11.49
N GLY A 70 10.63 4.44 11.47
CA GLY A 70 11.02 5.80 11.16
C GLY A 70 10.34 6.35 9.91
N SER A 71 10.84 7.48 9.45
CA SER A 71 10.28 8.19 8.30
C SER A 71 10.78 7.58 7.00
N HIS A 72 9.88 7.47 6.03
CA HIS A 72 10.17 6.94 4.70
C HIS A 72 9.51 7.81 3.64
N THR A 73 10.16 7.94 2.50
CA THR A 73 9.62 8.66 1.36
C THR A 73 9.53 7.71 0.18
N VAL A 74 8.35 7.65 -0.43
CA VAL A 74 8.15 6.91 -1.68
C VAL A 74 7.96 7.88 -2.83
N ARG A 75 8.53 7.53 -3.97
CA ARG A 75 8.37 8.26 -5.24
C ARG A 75 7.75 7.29 -6.22
N ILE A 76 6.64 7.71 -6.82
CA ILE A 76 5.81 6.82 -7.61
C ILE A 76 5.55 7.45 -8.98
N MET A 77 5.73 6.67 -10.02
CA MET A 77 5.30 7.02 -11.37
C MET A 77 4.36 5.93 -11.88
N ALA A 78 3.28 6.35 -12.56
CA ALA A 78 2.46 5.42 -13.31
C ALA A 78 3.10 5.17 -14.67
N TYR A 79 2.98 3.96 -15.20
CA TYR A 79 3.45 3.67 -16.55
C TYR A 79 2.42 2.88 -17.33
N LYS A 80 2.49 3.05 -18.64
CA LYS A 80 1.72 2.27 -19.59
C LYS A 80 2.63 1.90 -20.75
N ASN A 81 2.61 0.63 -21.12
CA ASN A 81 3.33 0.14 -22.29
C ASN A 81 2.44 0.32 -23.52
N ASP A 82 2.86 1.19 -24.43
CA ASP A 82 2.14 1.47 -25.67
C ASP A 82 2.83 0.75 -26.81
N ALA A 83 2.04 0.15 -27.70
CA ALA A 83 2.57 -0.63 -28.82
C ALA A 83 3.34 0.22 -29.83
N VAL A 84 3.03 1.52 -29.92
CA VAL A 84 3.64 2.43 -30.89
C VAL A 84 4.70 3.30 -30.23
N TRP A 85 4.36 3.88 -29.08
CA TRP A 85 5.19 4.88 -28.40
C TRP A 85 6.14 4.29 -27.37
N GLY A 86 6.04 2.98 -27.08
CA GLY A 86 6.81 2.35 -26.03
C GLY A 86 6.26 2.69 -24.66
N ARG A 87 7.14 2.82 -23.68
CA ARG A 87 6.73 3.07 -22.30
C ARG A 87 6.41 4.54 -22.10
N LEU A 88 5.18 4.81 -21.72
CA LEU A 88 4.71 6.13 -21.32
C LEU A 88 4.70 6.21 -19.80
N GLU A 89 5.24 7.29 -19.27
CA GLU A 89 5.36 7.47 -17.81
C GLU A 89 4.73 8.78 -17.38
N SER A 90 4.10 8.78 -16.20
CA SER A 90 3.55 9.98 -15.60
C SER A 90 4.65 10.80 -14.90
N ASP A 91 4.31 12.01 -14.49
CA ASP A 91 5.11 12.75 -13.52
C ASP A 91 5.17 11.98 -12.20
N GLU A 92 6.21 12.25 -11.44
CA GLU A 92 6.45 11.59 -10.16
C GLU A 92 5.56 12.17 -9.08
N ALA A 93 4.92 11.30 -8.30
CA ALA A 93 4.25 11.65 -7.05
C ALA A 93 5.16 11.29 -5.89
N VAL A 94 5.16 12.11 -4.85
CA VAL A 94 5.99 11.90 -3.66
C VAL A 94 5.08 11.80 -2.44
N PHE A 95 5.30 10.78 -1.61
CA PHE A 95 4.55 10.57 -0.39
C PHE A 95 5.51 10.19 0.74
N THR A 96 5.35 10.84 1.89
CA THR A 96 6.13 10.54 3.09
C THR A 96 5.23 9.94 4.15
N PHE A 97 5.71 8.88 4.79
CA PHE A 97 5.00 8.23 5.88
C PHE A 97 5.98 7.84 6.98
N VAL A 98 5.44 7.52 8.15
CA VAL A 98 6.24 7.11 9.31
C VAL A 98 5.76 5.75 9.80
N ARG A 99 6.69 4.82 9.93
CA ARG A 99 6.44 3.60 10.69
C ARG A 99 6.76 3.88 12.15
N PRO A 100 5.79 3.82 13.05
CA PRO A 100 6.04 4.08 14.46
C PRO A 100 6.95 3.01 15.08
N ALA A 101 7.71 3.42 16.08
CA ALA A 101 8.51 2.50 16.85
C ALA A 101 7.61 1.57 17.68
N SER A 102 8.07 0.34 17.88
CA SER A 102 7.43 -0.56 18.81
C SER A 102 7.54 0.01 20.24
N PRO A 103 6.55 -0.21 21.10
CA PRO A 103 6.67 0.18 22.49
C PRO A 103 7.92 -0.44 23.11
N GLY A 104 8.52 0.28 24.03
CA GLY A 104 9.59 -0.28 24.84
C GLY A 104 9.06 -1.43 25.71
N ARG A 105 9.95 -2.31 26.12
CA ARG A 105 9.58 -3.37 27.06
C ARG A 105 9.09 -2.74 28.38
N PRO A 106 8.09 -3.33 29.02
CA PRO A 106 7.67 -2.83 30.34
C PRO A 106 8.80 -2.94 31.34
N ALA A 107 8.95 -1.94 32.18
CA ALA A 107 9.92 -1.92 33.26
C ALA A 107 9.22 -2.10 34.59
N GLY A 108 10.00 -2.50 35.61
CA GLY A 108 9.47 -2.63 36.95
C GLY A 108 8.40 -3.71 37.10
N ILE A 109 8.49 -4.77 36.31
CA ILE A 109 7.51 -5.86 36.33
C ILE A 109 7.63 -6.58 37.66
N GLY A 110 6.50 -6.77 38.35
CA GLY A 110 6.42 -7.47 39.63
C GLY A 110 5.01 -7.92 39.91
N LEU A 111 4.86 -8.56 41.06
CA LEU A 111 3.55 -9.00 41.50
C LEU A 111 2.99 -8.00 42.53
N GLU A 112 1.78 -7.60 42.32
CA GLU A 112 1.04 -6.82 43.31
C GLU A 112 0.38 -7.76 44.30
N PRO A 113 0.46 -7.47 45.66
CA PRO A 113 -0.20 -8.33 46.65
C PRO A 113 -1.72 -8.21 46.62
#